data_af1b26fef8badc5006763ab796387c15
#
_entry.id   af1b26fef8badc5006763ab796387c15
#
_cell.length_a   1.000
_cell.length_b   1.000
_cell.length_c   1.000
_cell.angle_alpha   90.00
_cell.angle_beta   90.00
_cell.angle_gamma   90.00
#
_symmetry.space_group_name_H-M   'P 1'
#
loop_
_entity.id
_entity.type
_entity.pdbx_description
1 polymer ?
#
loop_
_entity_poly.entity_id
_entity_poly.type
_entity_poly.pdbx_seq_one_letter_code
_entity_poly.pdbx_strand_id
1 'polypeptide(L)'
;MPSTRIMIILGERPWTMQALHLACAMARRQEVTIVLVKMTPVIHPLLLGTEAGSLAFSWQDAQDLQDFAATAEDYGVAMQVEICQYANFIHAVVDAAEQLEITAVFATIPDGHFPPWSHLQRWWLRLQLTWHNHQLYTLEQTGGKLEWAPAILLSDKGLR
;
A
#
# COMPACT_ATOMS: atom_id res chain seq x y z
N MET A 1 22.62 0.77 8.45
CA MET A 1 21.69 1.86 8.10
C MET A 1 20.34 1.22 7.91
N PRO A 2 19.25 1.74 8.49
CA PRO A 2 17.94 1.20 8.24
C PRO A 2 17.65 1.31 6.72
N SER A 3 17.37 0.20 6.09
CA SER A 3 17.01 0.17 4.68
C SER A 3 15.59 0.68 4.56
N THR A 4 15.46 1.95 4.30
CA THR A 4 14.18 2.61 4.01
C THR A 4 13.48 1.87 2.87
N ARG A 5 12.20 1.56 3.00
CA ARG A 5 11.41 0.82 2.01
C ARG A 5 10.11 1.55 1.68
N ILE A 6 9.59 1.30 0.48
CA ILE A 6 8.27 1.78 0.04
C ILE A 6 7.35 0.58 -0.09
N MET A 7 6.19 0.62 0.55
CA MET A 7 5.18 -0.44 0.49
C MET A 7 4.07 -0.07 -0.49
N ILE A 8 3.69 -1.03 -1.34
CA ILE A 8 2.51 -0.93 -2.20
C ILE A 8 1.58 -2.06 -1.85
N ILE A 9 0.37 -1.75 -1.42
CA ILE A 9 -0.66 -2.76 -1.21
C ILE A 9 -1.28 -3.11 -2.55
N LEU A 10 -1.25 -4.39 -2.91
CA LEU A 10 -1.84 -4.89 -4.14
C LEU A 10 -3.34 -4.61 -4.17
N GLY A 11 -3.76 -3.88 -5.18
CA GLY A 11 -5.14 -3.62 -5.53
C GLY A 11 -5.44 -4.10 -6.96
N GLU A 12 -6.37 -3.44 -7.64
CA GLU A 12 -6.62 -3.70 -9.05
C GLU A 12 -5.37 -3.40 -9.89
N ARG A 13 -5.15 -4.19 -10.96
CA ARG A 13 -3.95 -4.10 -11.79
C ARG A 13 -3.65 -2.68 -12.31
N PRO A 14 -4.62 -1.90 -12.86
CA PRO A 14 -4.35 -0.55 -13.36
C PRO A 14 -3.87 0.39 -12.26
N TRP A 15 -4.49 0.30 -11.08
CA TRP A 15 -4.11 1.08 -9.92
C TRP A 15 -2.72 0.70 -9.41
N THR A 16 -2.46 -0.60 -9.25
CA THR A 16 -1.17 -1.11 -8.77
C THR A 16 -0.03 -0.73 -9.70
N MET A 17 -0.23 -0.84 -11.02
CA MET A 17 0.76 -0.44 -12.02
C MET A 17 1.10 1.04 -11.91
N GLN A 18 0.10 1.90 -11.73
CA GLN A 18 0.32 3.33 -11.59
C GLN A 18 1.02 3.68 -10.27
N ALA A 19 0.61 3.06 -9.17
CA ALA A 19 1.29 3.19 -7.89
C ALA A 19 2.76 2.75 -7.98
N LEU A 20 3.02 1.66 -8.71
CA LEU A 20 4.36 1.14 -8.94
C LEU A 20 5.24 2.13 -9.73
N HIS A 21 4.74 2.72 -10.80
CA HIS A 21 5.49 3.74 -11.54
C HIS A 21 5.89 4.93 -10.65
N LEU A 22 4.96 5.42 -9.82
CA LEU A 22 5.25 6.50 -8.88
C LEU A 22 6.24 6.08 -7.80
N ALA A 23 6.04 4.90 -7.22
CA ALA A 23 6.94 4.36 -6.21
C ALA A 23 8.34 4.09 -6.75
N CYS A 24 8.47 3.56 -7.98
CA CYS A 24 9.75 3.36 -8.65
C CYS A 24 10.48 4.68 -8.89
N ALA A 25 9.76 5.72 -9.33
CA ALA A 25 10.36 7.05 -9.50
C ALA A 25 10.89 7.63 -8.18
N MET A 26 10.17 7.40 -7.07
CA MET A 26 10.62 7.79 -5.73
C MET A 26 11.78 6.93 -5.26
N ALA A 27 11.67 5.60 -5.38
CA ALA A 27 12.64 4.63 -4.91
C ALA A 27 14.00 4.80 -5.59
N ARG A 28 14.00 5.05 -6.90
CA ARG A 28 15.22 5.31 -7.67
C ARG A 28 15.99 6.53 -7.16
N ARG A 29 15.28 7.56 -6.71
CA ARG A 29 15.93 8.79 -6.16
C ARG A 29 16.51 8.60 -4.77
N GLN A 30 15.97 7.65 -4.02
CA GLN A 30 16.31 7.39 -2.61
C GLN A 30 17.13 6.11 -2.42
N GLU A 31 17.35 5.34 -3.49
CA GLU A 31 18.02 4.03 -3.45
C GLU A 31 17.36 3.05 -2.48
N VAL A 32 16.02 3.01 -2.48
CA VAL A 32 15.23 2.18 -1.58
C VAL A 32 14.54 1.03 -2.32
N THR A 33 14.19 -0.02 -1.58
CA THR A 33 13.48 -1.19 -2.11
C THR A 33 11.97 -0.99 -2.06
N ILE A 34 11.27 -1.50 -3.06
CA ILE A 34 9.81 -1.58 -3.08
C ILE A 34 9.37 -2.94 -2.53
N VAL A 35 8.35 -2.92 -1.67
CA VAL A 35 7.69 -4.14 -1.16
C VAL A 35 6.24 -4.13 -1.63
N LEU A 36 5.88 -5.08 -2.50
CA LEU A 36 4.49 -5.34 -2.86
C LEU A 36 3.87 -6.26 -1.82
N VAL A 37 2.77 -5.83 -1.23
CA VAL A 37 2.08 -6.60 -0.18
C VAL A 37 0.71 -7.04 -0.65
N LYS A 38 0.49 -8.36 -0.73
CA LYS A 38 -0.83 -8.95 -0.92
C LYS A 38 -1.52 -9.09 0.43
N MET A 39 -2.62 -8.35 0.61
CA MET A 39 -3.44 -8.42 1.81
C MET A 39 -4.51 -9.49 1.65
N THR A 40 -4.48 -10.51 2.52
CA THR A 40 -5.44 -11.63 2.49
C THR A 40 -6.32 -11.61 3.74
N PRO A 41 -7.64 -11.39 3.62
CA PRO A 41 -8.52 -11.40 4.79
C PRO A 41 -8.67 -12.81 5.35
N VAL A 42 -8.69 -12.91 6.68
CA VAL A 42 -9.06 -14.14 7.40
C VAL A 42 -10.40 -13.94 8.10
N ILE A 43 -11.26 -14.96 8.05
CA ILE A 43 -12.60 -14.89 8.61
C ILE A 43 -12.55 -14.83 10.14
N HIS A 44 -11.52 -15.41 10.73
CA HIS A 44 -11.38 -15.49 12.19
C HIS A 44 -9.95 -15.16 12.62
N PRO A 45 -9.75 -14.31 13.65
CA PRO A 45 -8.41 -13.95 14.13
C PRO A 45 -7.54 -15.15 14.54
N LEU A 46 -8.14 -16.24 14.97
CA LEU A 46 -7.44 -17.48 15.31
C LEU A 46 -6.84 -18.22 14.12
N LEU A 47 -7.22 -17.84 12.89
CA LEU A 47 -6.70 -18.42 11.65
C LEU A 47 -5.52 -17.63 11.08
N LEU A 48 -5.09 -16.56 11.75
CA LEU A 48 -3.89 -15.81 11.37
C LEU A 48 -2.67 -16.72 11.43
N GLY A 49 -1.88 -16.73 10.37
CA GLY A 49 -0.68 -17.56 10.26
C GLY A 49 -0.95 -19.02 9.89
N THR A 50 -2.21 -19.40 9.65
CA THR A 50 -2.55 -20.75 9.17
C THR A 50 -2.74 -20.75 7.64
N GLU A 51 -2.60 -21.93 7.02
CA GLU A 51 -2.88 -22.12 5.58
C GLU A 51 -4.38 -22.06 5.22
N ALA A 52 -5.25 -21.91 6.21
CA ALA A 52 -6.70 -21.82 6.03
C ALA A 52 -7.14 -20.54 5.27
N GLY A 53 -6.29 -19.50 5.26
CA GLY A 53 -6.39 -18.39 4.31
C GLY A 53 -5.54 -18.71 3.08
N SER A 54 -6.10 -18.62 1.88
CA SER A 54 -5.33 -18.86 0.65
C SER A 54 -4.11 -17.93 0.59
N LEU A 55 -2.95 -18.47 0.95
CA LEU A 55 -1.65 -17.80 0.79
C LEU A 55 -1.15 -17.87 -0.66
N ALA A 56 -1.89 -18.57 -1.52
CA ALA A 56 -1.51 -18.75 -2.90
C ALA A 56 -1.86 -17.52 -3.75
N PHE A 57 -0.96 -17.17 -4.65
CA PHE A 57 -1.26 -16.30 -5.77
C PHE A 57 -2.08 -17.07 -6.80
N SER A 58 -3.14 -16.45 -7.34
CA SER A 58 -3.81 -16.99 -8.51
C SER A 58 -2.88 -16.95 -9.73
N TRP A 59 -3.23 -17.68 -10.79
CA TRP A 59 -2.44 -17.62 -12.04
C TRP A 59 -2.39 -16.18 -12.59
N GLN A 60 -3.50 -15.46 -12.49
CA GLN A 60 -3.57 -14.04 -12.90
C GLN A 60 -2.66 -13.16 -12.04
N ASP A 61 -2.68 -13.35 -10.72
CA ASP A 61 -1.78 -12.62 -9.82
C ASP A 61 -0.31 -12.87 -10.16
N ALA A 62 0.04 -14.14 -10.49
CA ALA A 62 1.41 -14.49 -10.84
C ALA A 62 1.86 -13.81 -12.15
N GLN A 63 0.96 -13.68 -13.12
CA GLN A 63 1.23 -12.98 -14.37
C GLN A 63 1.38 -11.48 -14.13
N ASP A 64 0.48 -10.88 -13.36
CA ASP A 64 0.56 -9.46 -13.00
C ASP A 64 1.85 -9.15 -12.24
N LEU A 65 2.28 -10.05 -11.34
CA LEU A 65 3.54 -9.90 -10.61
C LEU A 65 4.76 -9.92 -11.52
N GLN A 66 4.76 -10.70 -12.60
CA GLN A 66 5.84 -10.69 -13.61
C GLN A 66 5.91 -9.33 -14.30
N ASP A 67 4.76 -8.75 -14.69
CA ASP A 67 4.70 -7.43 -15.32
C ASP A 67 5.18 -6.34 -14.33
N PHE A 68 4.82 -6.45 -13.06
CA PHE A 68 5.27 -5.54 -12.02
C PHE A 68 6.78 -5.65 -11.79
N ALA A 69 7.32 -6.88 -11.77
CA ALA A 69 8.74 -7.10 -11.59
C ALA A 69 9.54 -6.54 -12.78
N ALA A 70 9.09 -6.77 -14.01
CA ALA A 70 9.71 -6.21 -15.21
C ALA A 70 9.71 -4.67 -15.17
N THR A 71 8.59 -4.08 -14.73
CA THR A 71 8.50 -2.62 -14.59
C THR A 71 9.50 -2.09 -13.55
N ALA A 72 9.63 -2.72 -12.39
CA ALA A 72 10.59 -2.31 -11.38
C ALA A 72 12.04 -2.45 -11.88
N GLU A 73 12.34 -3.52 -12.62
CA GLU A 73 13.64 -3.75 -13.25
C GLU A 73 13.98 -2.65 -14.28
N ASP A 74 13.01 -2.23 -15.10
CA ASP A 74 13.19 -1.13 -16.06
C ASP A 74 13.58 0.19 -15.37
N TYR A 75 13.09 0.40 -14.14
CA TYR A 75 13.50 1.55 -13.32
C TYR A 75 14.83 1.32 -12.58
N GLY A 76 15.37 0.10 -12.59
CA GLY A 76 16.55 -0.28 -11.82
C GLY A 76 16.29 -0.32 -10.31
N VAL A 77 15.06 -0.65 -9.89
CA VAL A 77 14.63 -0.67 -8.49
C VAL A 77 14.41 -2.12 -8.03
N ALA A 78 14.97 -2.47 -6.87
CA ALA A 78 14.73 -3.78 -6.27
C ALA A 78 13.28 -3.87 -5.75
N MET A 79 12.63 -5.01 -6.03
CA MET A 79 11.26 -5.30 -5.61
C MET A 79 11.18 -6.62 -4.86
N GLN A 80 10.41 -6.65 -3.79
CA GLN A 80 10.08 -7.83 -2.99
C GLN A 80 8.57 -8.01 -2.94
N VAL A 81 8.10 -9.23 -2.75
CA VAL A 81 6.67 -9.54 -2.63
C VAL A 81 6.43 -10.23 -1.29
N GLU A 82 5.47 -9.71 -0.54
CA GLU A 82 5.08 -10.23 0.76
C GLU A 82 3.57 -10.53 0.79
N ILE A 83 3.17 -11.51 1.59
CA ILE A 83 1.76 -11.83 1.82
C ILE A 83 1.45 -11.56 3.28
N CYS A 84 0.47 -10.72 3.53
CA CYS A 84 0.01 -10.37 4.86
C CYS A 84 -1.44 -10.82 5.05
N GLN A 85 -1.68 -11.67 6.05
CA GLN A 85 -3.03 -12.03 6.47
C GLN A 85 -3.56 -10.99 7.47
N TYR A 86 -4.84 -10.67 7.39
CA TYR A 86 -5.44 -9.71 8.30
C TYR A 86 -6.86 -10.08 8.74
N ALA A 87 -7.16 -9.77 9.99
CA ALA A 87 -8.52 -9.71 10.50
C ALA A 87 -9.06 -8.27 10.50
N ASN A 88 -8.17 -7.29 10.70
CA ASN A 88 -8.45 -5.86 10.59
C ASN A 88 -7.44 -5.23 9.63
N PHE A 89 -7.92 -4.70 8.52
CA PHE A 89 -7.09 -4.16 7.44
C PHE A 89 -6.17 -3.02 7.91
N ILE A 90 -6.73 -2.06 8.65
CA ILE A 90 -5.98 -0.87 9.07
C ILE A 90 -4.83 -1.24 10.00
N HIS A 91 -5.10 -2.08 11.01
CA HIS A 91 -4.07 -2.55 11.93
C HIS A 91 -2.98 -3.33 11.20
N ALA A 92 -3.37 -4.22 10.28
CA ALA A 92 -2.39 -5.01 9.52
C ALA A 92 -1.51 -4.16 8.61
N VAL A 93 -2.04 -3.08 8.02
CA VAL A 93 -1.25 -2.15 7.21
C VAL A 93 -0.22 -1.42 8.07
N VAL A 94 -0.63 -0.95 9.26
CA VAL A 94 0.27 -0.27 10.19
C VAL A 94 1.35 -1.22 10.71
N ASP A 95 0.95 -2.41 11.16
CA ASP A 95 1.88 -3.44 11.65
C ASP A 95 2.89 -3.85 10.57
N ALA A 96 2.43 -4.05 9.33
CA ALA A 96 3.30 -4.37 8.20
C ALA A 96 4.27 -3.22 7.89
N ALA A 97 3.79 -1.97 7.95
CA ALA A 97 4.63 -0.81 7.73
C ALA A 97 5.74 -0.68 8.79
N GLU A 98 5.44 -0.98 10.05
CA GLU A 98 6.42 -0.99 11.13
C GLU A 98 7.43 -2.14 10.99
N GLN A 99 6.93 -3.39 10.79
CA GLN A 99 7.79 -4.57 10.69
C GLN A 99 8.73 -4.53 9.50
N LEU A 100 8.30 -3.93 8.40
CA LEU A 100 9.08 -3.82 7.17
C LEU A 100 9.89 -2.52 7.08
N GLU A 101 9.88 -1.69 8.13
CA GLU A 101 10.59 -0.39 8.17
C GLU A 101 10.21 0.52 6.97
N ILE A 102 8.92 0.63 6.71
CA ILE A 102 8.37 1.36 5.57
C ILE A 102 8.35 2.86 5.87
N THR A 103 8.71 3.69 4.90
CA THR A 103 8.58 5.15 5.00
C THR A 103 7.38 5.69 4.25
N ALA A 104 7.00 5.03 3.15
CA ALA A 104 5.88 5.45 2.32
C ALA A 104 4.99 4.25 1.97
N VAL A 105 3.69 4.42 2.13
CA VAL A 105 2.67 3.39 1.86
C VAL A 105 1.77 3.86 0.73
N PHE A 106 1.68 3.07 -0.34
CA PHE A 106 0.68 3.21 -1.38
C PHE A 106 -0.43 2.22 -1.11
N ALA A 107 -1.63 2.72 -0.83
CA ALA A 107 -2.79 1.89 -0.53
C ALA A 107 -4.04 2.39 -1.22
N THR A 108 -4.86 1.47 -1.70
CA THR A 108 -6.27 1.70 -1.99
C THR A 108 -7.10 1.10 -0.87
N ILE A 109 -8.10 1.82 -0.41
CA ILE A 109 -9.04 1.28 0.56
C ILE A 109 -10.22 0.75 -0.25
N PRO A 110 -10.56 -0.54 -0.11
CA PRO A 110 -11.71 -1.11 -0.78
C PRO A 110 -12.96 -0.28 -0.45
N ASP A 111 -13.69 0.13 -1.46
CA ASP A 111 -14.95 0.84 -1.26
C ASP A 111 -15.93 -0.10 -0.55
N GLY A 112 -16.15 0.17 0.73
CA GLY A 112 -17.20 -0.50 1.49
C GLY A 112 -18.56 -0.09 0.91
N HIS A 113 -19.58 -0.93 1.08
CA HIS A 113 -20.95 -0.73 0.56
C HIS A 113 -21.63 0.57 1.04
N PHE A 114 -20.95 1.38 1.89
CA PHE A 114 -21.44 2.65 2.41
C PHE A 114 -20.40 3.76 2.21
N PRO A 115 -20.68 4.76 1.32
CA PRO A 115 -19.75 5.85 1.01
C PRO A 115 -19.17 6.62 2.21
N PRO A 116 -19.95 6.97 3.26
CA PRO A 116 -19.38 7.70 4.41
C PRO A 116 -18.38 6.89 5.22
N TRP A 117 -18.48 5.54 5.20
CA TRP A 117 -17.59 4.67 5.95
C TRP A 117 -16.19 4.57 5.34
N SER A 118 -16.10 4.59 4.02
CA SER A 118 -14.80 4.56 3.31
C SER A 118 -13.97 5.81 3.60
N HIS A 119 -14.60 6.99 3.67
CA HIS A 119 -13.92 8.23 4.03
C HIS A 119 -13.40 8.21 5.47
N LEU A 120 -14.16 7.67 6.41
CA LEU A 120 -13.75 7.53 7.80
C LEU A 120 -12.57 6.55 7.94
N GLN A 121 -12.61 5.43 7.23
CA GLN A 121 -11.51 4.45 7.22
C GLN A 121 -10.23 5.03 6.61
N ARG A 122 -10.32 5.79 5.51
CA ARG A 122 -9.18 6.49 4.91
C ARG A 122 -8.58 7.51 5.88
N TRP A 123 -9.42 8.29 6.53
CA TRP A 123 -8.99 9.27 7.53
C TRP A 123 -8.31 8.60 8.72
N TRP A 124 -8.87 7.49 9.22
CA TRP A 124 -8.33 6.74 10.34
C TRP A 124 -6.99 6.09 10.01
N LEU A 125 -6.87 5.45 8.84
CA LEU A 125 -5.62 4.88 8.36
C LEU A 125 -4.54 5.95 8.23
N ARG A 126 -4.89 7.10 7.66
CA ARG A 126 -3.98 8.24 7.53
C ARG A 126 -3.49 8.73 8.89
N LEU A 127 -4.40 8.86 9.85
CA LEU A 127 -4.07 9.32 11.20
C LEU A 127 -3.09 8.34 11.86
N GLN A 128 -3.36 7.05 11.82
CA GLN A 128 -2.50 6.02 12.40
C GLN A 128 -1.12 5.99 11.73
N LEU A 129 -1.05 5.97 10.41
CA LEU A 129 0.24 6.00 9.71
C LEU A 129 1.05 7.27 10.01
N THR A 130 0.40 8.41 10.11
CA THR A 130 1.07 9.67 10.48
C THR A 130 1.61 9.62 11.90
N TRP A 131 0.89 9.02 12.85
CA TRP A 131 1.37 8.84 14.21
C TRP A 131 2.63 7.96 14.30
N HIS A 132 2.76 6.98 13.40
CA HIS A 132 3.93 6.10 13.29
C HIS A 132 5.00 6.62 12.30
N ASN A 133 4.89 7.89 11.89
CA ASN A 133 5.83 8.56 10.98
C ASN A 133 5.93 7.96 9.57
N HIS A 134 4.86 7.32 9.10
CA HIS A 134 4.75 6.81 7.75
C HIS A 134 3.94 7.76 6.86
N GLN A 135 4.34 7.90 5.59
CA GLN A 135 3.61 8.69 4.60
C GLN A 135 2.61 7.81 3.85
N LEU A 136 1.35 8.21 3.81
CA LEU A 136 0.31 7.51 3.04
C LEU A 136 0.06 8.22 1.71
N TYR A 137 0.15 7.46 0.62
CA TYR A 137 -0.21 7.89 -0.73
C TYR A 137 -1.46 7.13 -1.18
N THR A 138 -2.50 7.85 -1.56
CA THR A 138 -3.71 7.30 -2.16
C THR A 138 -3.88 7.89 -3.55
N LEU A 139 -4.22 7.05 -4.52
CA LEU A 139 -4.58 7.48 -5.86
C LEU A 139 -6.11 7.54 -5.94
N GLU A 140 -6.66 8.70 -6.16
CA GLU A 140 -8.10 8.87 -6.34
C GLU A 140 -8.46 8.79 -7.82
N GLN A 141 -9.49 7.99 -8.12
CA GLN A 141 -10.03 7.92 -9.46
C GLN A 141 -11.09 9.01 -9.63
N THR A 142 -10.69 10.16 -10.11
CA THR A 142 -11.60 11.27 -10.41
C THR A 142 -11.85 11.32 -11.92
N GLY A 143 -13.09 11.00 -12.33
CA GLY A 143 -13.53 11.18 -13.73
C GLY A 143 -12.73 10.41 -14.79
N GLY A 144 -12.22 9.22 -14.48
CA GLY A 144 -11.46 8.38 -15.41
C GLY A 144 -9.98 8.76 -15.55
N LYS A 145 -9.51 9.75 -14.81
CA LYS A 145 -8.09 10.05 -14.63
C LYS A 145 -7.70 9.75 -13.19
N LEU A 146 -6.65 8.97 -13.03
CA LEU A 146 -6.02 8.79 -11.73
C LEU A 146 -5.21 10.07 -11.45
N GLU A 147 -5.63 10.84 -10.47
CA GLU A 147 -4.89 11.98 -9.98
C GLU A 147 -4.21 11.64 -8.66
N TRP A 148 -2.96 12.02 -8.57
CA TRP A 148 -2.16 11.85 -7.37
C TRP A 148 -2.54 12.93 -6.36
N ALA A 149 -3.11 12.53 -5.23
CA ALA A 149 -3.31 13.41 -4.09
C ALA A 149 -2.23 13.14 -3.05
N PRO A 150 -1.19 13.98 -2.92
CA PRO A 150 -0.30 13.91 -1.78
C PRO A 150 -1.14 14.09 -0.52
N ALA A 151 -0.79 13.36 0.52
CA ALA A 151 -1.34 13.59 1.85
C ALA A 151 -1.03 15.04 2.23
N ILE A 152 -1.97 15.96 2.00
CA ILE A 152 -1.79 17.36 2.36
C ILE A 152 -1.58 17.41 3.85
N LEU A 153 -0.35 17.71 4.24
CA LEU A 153 -0.04 18.19 5.56
C LEU A 153 -1.01 19.33 5.87
N LEU A 154 -1.85 19.14 6.89
CA LEU A 154 -2.46 20.25 7.59
C LEU A 154 -1.32 20.97 8.35
N SER A 155 -0.44 21.59 7.58
CA SER A 155 0.50 22.57 8.07
C SER A 155 -0.05 23.93 7.66
N ASP A 156 -0.38 24.67 8.67
CA ASP A 156 -0.39 26.12 8.64
C ASP A 156 -1.55 26.82 7.91
N LYS A 157 -2.70 26.90 8.56
CA LYS A 157 -3.43 28.18 8.53
C LYS A 157 -3.42 28.79 9.93
N GLY A 158 -2.45 29.61 10.06
CA GLY A 158 -2.17 30.73 10.87
C GLY A 158 -3.30 31.18 11.78
N LEU A 159 -3.02 31.13 13.05
CA LEU A 159 -3.49 32.12 14.03
C LEU A 159 -3.02 33.50 13.56
N ARG A 160 -4.00 34.28 13.16
CA ARG A 160 -4.00 35.74 13.31
C ARG A 160 -5.29 36.17 13.95
#